data_902707e0fc59cd9cc7ab2f93e2f0581e
#
_entry.id   902707e0fc59cd9cc7ab2f93e2f0581e
#
_cell.length_a   1.000
_cell.length_b   1.000
_cell.length_c   1.000
_cell.angle_alpha   90.00
_cell.angle_beta   90.00
_cell.angle_gamma   90.00
#
_symmetry.space_group_name_H-M   'P 1'
#
loop_
_entity.id
_entity.type
_entity.pdbx_description
1 polymer ?
#
loop_
_entity_poly.entity_id
_entity_poly.type
_entity_poly.pdbx_seq_one_letter_code
_entity_poly.pdbx_strand_id
1 'polypeptide(L)'
;MSINPLDKKISLFKTVQAVKEPYHITIGSALQRIQSGKVESLLEKVRGGDKSAKKELPIACWSGTFAERKDEALIEHSGFIILDFDDVNVDQVKPVITFDDYTFACWISPSGNGIKALIPITNPERHRDHFRAIEKYYHKQYGLEVDPSGINVSRACFESYDPNLSINEEAKKFGGMLSERAESQEANLPLVVTTDYEQLNISCKMIRRAADGE
;
A
#
# COMPACT_ATOMS: atom_id res chain seq x y z
N MET A 1 5.51 21.95 15.04
CA MET A 1 5.70 20.52 15.42
C MET A 1 5.13 19.69 14.29
N SER A 2 5.87 18.72 13.73
CA SER A 2 5.30 17.78 12.76
C SER A 2 4.36 16.82 13.51
N ILE A 3 3.16 16.61 12.97
CA ILE A 3 2.21 15.61 13.51
C ILE A 3 2.83 14.23 13.32
N ASN A 4 2.80 13.39 14.38
CA ASN A 4 3.25 12.01 14.28
C ASN A 4 2.45 11.29 13.16
N PRO A 5 3.09 10.57 12.24
CA PRO A 5 2.42 9.82 11.19
C PRO A 5 1.28 8.91 11.69
N LEU A 6 1.43 8.28 12.86
CA LEU A 6 0.43 7.42 13.47
C LEU A 6 -0.84 8.17 13.93
N ASP A 7 -0.75 9.50 14.20
CA ASP A 7 -1.87 10.33 14.62
C ASP A 7 -2.68 10.89 13.44
N LYS A 8 -2.18 10.75 12.21
CA LYS A 8 -2.91 11.13 10.99
C LYS A 8 -4.22 10.34 10.89
N LYS A 9 -5.30 11.02 10.46
CA LYS A 9 -6.62 10.43 10.38
C LYS A 9 -6.93 9.90 8.99
N ILE A 10 -7.70 8.81 8.97
CA ILE A 10 -8.23 8.16 7.78
C ILE A 10 -9.70 7.82 7.97
N SER A 11 -10.41 7.53 6.88
CA SER A 11 -11.79 7.08 6.93
C SER A 11 -11.90 5.56 6.94
N LEU A 12 -12.69 5.03 7.88
CA LEU A 12 -13.07 3.62 7.98
C LEU A 12 -14.57 3.48 7.71
N PHE A 13 -14.95 2.65 6.77
CA PHE A 13 -16.34 2.31 6.42
C PHE A 13 -16.68 0.91 6.90
N LYS A 14 -17.94 0.66 7.27
CA LYS A 14 -18.39 -0.64 7.80
C LYS A 14 -18.21 -1.79 6.82
N THR A 15 -18.48 -1.53 5.54
CA THR A 15 -18.34 -2.51 4.45
C THR A 15 -18.05 -1.79 3.14
N VAL A 16 -17.77 -2.54 2.08
CA VAL A 16 -17.53 -1.97 0.74
C VAL A 16 -18.78 -1.29 0.16
N GLN A 17 -19.99 -1.67 0.58
CA GLN A 17 -21.25 -1.05 0.14
C GLN A 17 -21.54 0.27 0.90
N ALA A 18 -21.01 0.42 2.11
CA ALA A 18 -21.15 1.66 2.88
C ALA A 18 -20.24 2.73 2.26
N VAL A 19 -20.83 3.73 1.61
CA VAL A 19 -20.09 4.82 0.97
C VAL A 19 -20.21 6.14 1.71
N LYS A 20 -21.12 6.23 2.69
CA LYS A 20 -21.40 7.41 3.51
C LYS A 20 -21.15 7.14 4.98
N GLU A 21 -21.06 8.20 5.78
CA GLU A 21 -20.95 8.16 7.24
C GLU A 21 -19.75 7.32 7.72
N PRO A 22 -18.51 7.62 7.27
CA PRO A 22 -17.33 6.92 7.76
C PRO A 22 -17.04 7.26 9.22
N TYR A 23 -16.37 6.34 9.90
CA TYR A 23 -15.64 6.67 11.12
C TYR A 23 -14.27 7.25 10.74
N HIS A 24 -13.84 8.31 11.44
CA HIS A 24 -12.49 8.83 11.29
C HIS A 24 -11.65 8.31 12.45
N ILE A 25 -10.64 7.50 12.12
CA ILE A 25 -9.71 6.89 13.09
C ILE A 25 -8.27 7.27 12.73
N THR A 26 -7.36 7.14 13.68
CA THR A 26 -5.94 7.37 13.39
C THR A 26 -5.33 6.20 12.61
N ILE A 27 -4.26 6.45 11.87
CA ILE A 27 -3.47 5.39 11.19
C ILE A 27 -3.00 4.37 12.23
N GLY A 28 -2.49 4.81 13.38
CA GLY A 28 -2.08 3.91 14.45
C GLY A 28 -3.21 2.98 14.92
N SER A 29 -4.43 3.53 15.12
CA SER A 29 -5.59 2.71 15.48
C SER A 29 -5.97 1.71 14.38
N ALA A 30 -5.86 2.10 13.10
CA ALA A 30 -6.15 1.20 11.99
C ALA A 30 -5.12 0.06 11.88
N LEU A 31 -3.82 0.35 12.03
CA LEU A 31 -2.76 -0.65 12.05
C LEU A 31 -2.90 -1.61 13.24
N GLN A 32 -3.22 -1.08 14.44
CA GLN A 32 -3.49 -1.90 15.63
C GLN A 32 -4.66 -2.87 15.42
N ARG A 33 -5.73 -2.46 14.72
CA ARG A 33 -6.86 -3.33 14.38
C ARG A 33 -6.42 -4.52 13.52
N ILE A 34 -5.57 -4.27 12.50
CA ILE A 34 -5.00 -5.31 11.64
C ILE A 34 -4.13 -6.28 12.46
N GLN A 35 -3.28 -5.75 13.33
CA GLN A 35 -2.37 -6.56 14.15
C GLN A 35 -3.11 -7.40 15.21
N SER A 36 -4.20 -6.86 15.78
CA SER A 36 -4.96 -7.50 16.87
C SER A 36 -6.06 -8.46 16.40
N GLY A 37 -6.27 -8.63 15.09
CA GLY A 37 -7.23 -9.59 14.56
C GLY A 37 -8.70 -9.24 14.76
N LYS A 38 -9.07 -7.95 14.71
CA LYS A 38 -10.49 -7.52 14.90
C LYS A 38 -11.47 -8.21 13.95
N VAL A 39 -11.02 -8.68 12.79
CA VAL A 39 -11.82 -9.34 11.75
C VAL A 39 -11.35 -10.77 11.46
N GLU A 40 -10.56 -11.38 12.35
CA GLU A 40 -9.91 -12.68 12.15
C GLU A 40 -10.88 -13.77 11.72
N SER A 41 -11.99 -13.95 12.45
CA SER A 41 -13.00 -14.97 12.13
C SER A 41 -13.65 -14.81 10.76
N LEU A 42 -13.77 -13.55 10.28
CA LEU A 42 -14.29 -13.28 8.95
C LEU A 42 -13.23 -13.56 7.88
N LEU A 43 -11.95 -13.29 8.20
CA LEU A 43 -10.83 -13.58 7.30
C LEU A 43 -10.56 -15.07 7.15
N GLU A 44 -10.81 -15.89 8.16
CA GLU A 44 -10.74 -17.35 8.04
C GLU A 44 -11.70 -17.84 6.94
N LYS A 45 -12.93 -17.32 6.89
CA LYS A 45 -13.89 -17.62 5.81
C LYS A 45 -13.38 -17.15 4.45
N VAL A 46 -12.84 -15.92 4.37
CA VAL A 46 -12.28 -15.37 3.13
C VAL A 46 -11.13 -16.22 2.61
N ARG A 47 -10.20 -16.60 3.49
CA ARG A 47 -9.05 -17.46 3.16
C ARG A 47 -9.47 -18.91 2.87
N GLY A 48 -10.61 -19.34 3.42
CA GLY A 48 -11.27 -20.59 3.08
C GLY A 48 -12.04 -20.58 1.75
N GLY A 49 -12.03 -19.46 1.02
CA GLY A 49 -12.62 -19.34 -0.32
C GLY A 49 -14.01 -18.68 -0.37
N ASP A 50 -14.57 -18.24 0.75
CA ASP A 50 -15.87 -17.53 0.77
C ASP A 50 -15.68 -16.09 0.29
N LYS A 51 -15.97 -15.85 -1.01
CA LYS A 51 -15.91 -14.52 -1.62
C LYS A 51 -16.98 -13.56 -1.08
N SER A 52 -18.09 -14.07 -0.50
CA SER A 52 -19.13 -13.21 0.08
C SER A 52 -18.66 -12.57 1.38
N ALA A 53 -17.93 -13.32 2.21
CA ALA A 53 -17.35 -12.87 3.46
C ALA A 53 -16.40 -11.66 3.26
N LYS A 54 -15.68 -11.59 2.12
CA LYS A 54 -14.82 -10.42 1.82
C LYS A 54 -15.61 -9.11 1.75
N LYS A 55 -16.89 -9.14 1.29
CA LYS A 55 -17.73 -7.93 1.18
C LYS A 55 -18.23 -7.42 2.53
N GLU A 56 -18.18 -8.26 3.56
CA GLU A 56 -18.56 -7.90 4.92
C GLU A 56 -17.41 -7.24 5.71
N LEU A 57 -16.18 -7.34 5.21
CA LEU A 57 -15.02 -6.70 5.84
C LEU A 57 -15.17 -5.18 5.85
N PRO A 58 -14.78 -4.51 6.95
CA PRO A 58 -14.54 -3.08 6.93
C PRO A 58 -13.53 -2.68 5.89
N ILE A 59 -13.64 -1.46 5.39
CA ILE A 59 -12.66 -0.89 4.47
C ILE A 59 -12.09 0.42 5.00
N ALA A 60 -10.81 0.64 4.79
CA ALA A 60 -10.13 1.89 5.08
C ALA A 60 -9.75 2.63 3.79
N CYS A 61 -9.93 3.96 3.78
CA CYS A 61 -9.35 4.84 2.78
C CYS A 61 -8.09 5.48 3.39
N TRP A 62 -6.94 4.85 3.17
CA TRP A 62 -5.68 5.20 3.83
C TRP A 62 -5.14 6.58 3.46
N SER A 63 -5.51 7.09 2.28
CA SER A 63 -5.01 8.38 1.80
C SER A 63 -5.68 9.59 2.45
N GLY A 64 -6.68 9.41 3.32
CA GLY A 64 -7.24 10.55 4.05
C GLY A 64 -8.61 10.34 4.66
N THR A 65 -9.19 11.44 5.11
CA THR A 65 -10.55 11.52 5.61
C THR A 65 -11.50 11.99 4.51
N PHE A 66 -12.69 11.41 4.46
CA PHE A 66 -13.69 11.65 3.43
C PHE A 66 -15.07 11.90 4.04
N ALA A 67 -15.88 12.77 3.43
CA ALA A 67 -17.30 12.89 3.76
C ALA A 67 -18.11 11.73 3.17
N GLU A 68 -17.70 11.26 2.00
CA GLU A 68 -18.25 10.14 1.26
C GLU A 68 -17.09 9.45 0.51
N ARG A 69 -17.16 8.13 0.26
CA ARG A 69 -16.09 7.40 -0.44
C ARG A 69 -16.09 7.68 -1.93
N LYS A 70 -15.56 8.85 -2.28
CA LYS A 70 -15.26 9.30 -3.66
C LYS A 70 -14.16 10.36 -3.61
N ASP A 71 -13.39 10.50 -4.67
CA ASP A 71 -12.20 11.36 -4.72
C ASP A 71 -12.55 12.82 -4.40
N GLU A 72 -13.67 13.33 -4.92
CA GLU A 72 -14.12 14.73 -4.75
C GLU A 72 -14.60 15.05 -3.32
N ALA A 73 -14.84 14.02 -2.50
CA ALA A 73 -15.28 14.19 -1.11
C ALA A 73 -14.12 14.07 -0.09
N LEU A 74 -12.90 14.16 -0.55
CA LEU A 74 -11.72 14.24 0.33
C LEU A 74 -11.82 15.48 1.22
N ILE A 75 -11.70 15.30 2.53
CA ILE A 75 -11.69 16.37 3.53
C ILE A 75 -10.24 16.79 3.80
N GLU A 76 -9.39 15.81 4.14
CA GLU A 76 -7.97 16.03 4.43
C GLU A 76 -7.17 14.80 4.00
N HIS A 77 -6.08 15.03 3.26
CA HIS A 77 -5.18 13.98 2.84
C HIS A 77 -4.24 13.58 4.00
N SER A 78 -4.09 12.28 4.26
CA SER A 78 -3.23 11.76 5.33
C SER A 78 -1.73 11.97 5.09
N GLY A 79 -1.32 12.15 3.83
CA GLY A 79 0.07 12.14 3.40
C GLY A 79 0.60 10.76 3.04
N PHE A 80 -0.29 9.76 2.91
CA PHE A 80 0.08 8.39 2.57
C PHE A 80 -0.63 7.89 1.31
N ILE A 81 0.03 6.93 0.64
CA ILE A 81 -0.52 6.12 -0.44
C ILE A 81 -0.53 4.67 0.00
N ILE A 82 -1.63 3.96 -0.25
CA ILE A 82 -1.72 2.51 -0.07
C ILE A 82 -1.38 1.81 -1.39
N LEU A 83 -0.47 0.85 -1.32
CA LEU A 83 -0.13 -0.05 -2.42
C LEU A 83 -0.73 -1.42 -2.16
N ASP A 84 -1.08 -2.10 -3.23
CA ASP A 84 -1.59 -3.47 -3.23
C ASP A 84 -0.78 -4.30 -4.22
N PHE A 85 -0.15 -5.37 -3.74
CA PHE A 85 0.62 -6.33 -4.52
C PHE A 85 -0.15 -7.66 -4.48
N ASP A 86 -0.90 -7.93 -5.53
CA ASP A 86 -1.74 -9.12 -5.62
C ASP A 86 -0.95 -10.33 -6.17
N ASP A 87 -1.37 -11.54 -5.77
CA ASP A 87 -0.88 -12.82 -6.28
C ASP A 87 0.65 -12.98 -6.24
N VAL A 88 1.26 -12.55 -5.12
CA VAL A 88 2.71 -12.66 -4.88
C VAL A 88 3.04 -13.79 -3.90
N ASN A 89 4.29 -14.26 -3.94
CA ASN A 89 4.81 -15.12 -2.87
C ASN A 89 5.06 -14.27 -1.63
N VAL A 90 4.12 -14.35 -0.66
CA VAL A 90 4.13 -13.50 0.54
C VAL A 90 5.40 -13.65 1.36
N ASP A 91 5.92 -14.89 1.52
CA ASP A 91 7.10 -15.15 2.33
C ASP A 91 8.37 -14.54 1.74
N GLN A 92 8.43 -14.43 0.41
CA GLN A 92 9.57 -13.85 -0.29
C GLN A 92 9.44 -12.32 -0.44
N VAL A 93 8.23 -11.82 -0.73
CA VAL A 93 8.02 -10.41 -1.10
C VAL A 93 7.81 -9.53 0.12
N LYS A 94 7.14 -10.02 1.19
CA LYS A 94 6.89 -9.20 2.38
C LYS A 94 8.18 -8.67 3.03
N PRO A 95 9.26 -9.47 3.23
CA PRO A 95 10.53 -8.94 3.74
C PRO A 95 11.12 -7.84 2.85
N VAL A 96 11.10 -8.03 1.53
CA VAL A 96 11.63 -7.04 0.57
C VAL A 96 10.91 -5.70 0.70
N ILE A 97 9.57 -5.72 0.73
CA ILE A 97 8.78 -4.48 0.88
C ILE A 97 8.96 -3.88 2.28
N THR A 98 9.03 -4.70 3.33
CA THR A 98 9.22 -4.25 4.71
C THR A 98 10.52 -3.45 4.89
N PHE A 99 11.60 -3.87 4.22
CA PHE A 99 12.91 -3.22 4.34
C PHE A 99 13.14 -2.11 3.30
N ASP A 100 12.18 -1.81 2.45
CA ASP A 100 12.27 -0.65 1.57
C ASP A 100 12.23 0.66 2.37
N ASP A 101 13.13 1.60 2.03
CA ASP A 101 13.31 2.88 2.73
C ASP A 101 12.04 3.73 2.82
N TYR A 102 11.10 3.54 1.88
CA TYR A 102 9.85 4.33 1.81
C TYR A 102 8.66 3.59 2.42
N THR A 103 8.80 2.34 2.82
CA THR A 103 7.70 1.59 3.43
C THR A 103 7.52 1.94 4.89
N PHE A 104 6.41 2.65 5.20
CA PHE A 104 6.02 2.97 6.58
C PHE A 104 5.36 1.79 7.29
N ALA A 105 4.46 1.07 6.63
CA ALA A 105 3.85 -0.14 7.17
C ALA A 105 3.60 -1.17 6.07
N CYS A 106 3.70 -2.46 6.43
CA CYS A 106 3.53 -3.58 5.50
C CYS A 106 2.79 -4.73 6.18
N TRP A 107 1.77 -5.30 5.52
CA TRP A 107 0.98 -6.41 6.03
C TRP A 107 0.40 -7.29 4.93
N ILE A 108 -0.01 -8.51 5.30
CA ILE A 108 -0.63 -9.50 4.41
C ILE A 108 -2.05 -9.06 4.04
N SER A 109 -2.42 -9.22 2.77
CA SER A 109 -3.76 -8.91 2.26
C SER A 109 -4.85 -9.82 2.87
N PRO A 110 -6.14 -9.45 2.81
CA PRO A 110 -7.22 -10.28 3.35
C PRO A 110 -7.29 -11.70 2.76
N SER A 111 -6.96 -11.86 1.48
CA SER A 111 -6.93 -13.17 0.81
C SER A 111 -5.74 -14.05 1.21
N GLY A 112 -4.70 -13.46 1.81
CA GLY A 112 -3.50 -14.18 2.23
C GLY A 112 -2.45 -14.39 1.13
N ASN A 113 -2.75 -14.04 -0.12
CA ASN A 113 -1.86 -14.21 -1.28
C ASN A 113 -1.35 -12.87 -1.86
N GLY A 114 -1.41 -11.81 -1.10
CA GLY A 114 -0.93 -10.48 -1.49
C GLY A 114 -0.42 -9.69 -0.31
N ILE A 115 0.17 -8.55 -0.59
CA ILE A 115 0.77 -7.66 0.40
C ILE A 115 0.23 -6.25 0.19
N LYS A 116 0.05 -5.55 1.29
CA LYS A 116 -0.28 -4.13 1.31
C LYS A 116 0.84 -3.35 1.97
N ALA A 117 1.19 -2.21 1.36
CA ALA A 117 2.20 -1.31 1.89
C ALA A 117 1.69 0.13 1.95
N LEU A 118 2.01 0.84 3.02
CA LEU A 118 1.66 2.23 3.24
C LEU A 118 2.92 3.09 3.06
N ILE A 119 2.87 4.01 2.09
CA ILE A 119 4.02 4.81 1.68
C ILE A 119 3.76 6.30 1.98
N PRO A 120 4.57 6.98 2.79
CA PRO A 120 4.47 8.41 3.01
C PRO A 120 4.97 9.19 1.79
N ILE A 121 4.26 10.25 1.41
CA ILE A 121 4.59 11.09 0.25
C ILE A 121 4.89 12.54 0.67
N THR A 122 5.66 13.26 -0.17
CA THR A 122 6.06 14.65 0.12
C THR A 122 4.99 15.65 -0.21
N ASN A 123 4.21 15.46 -1.28
CA ASN A 123 3.19 16.40 -1.74
C ASN A 123 1.83 15.68 -1.93
N PRO A 124 0.97 15.70 -0.90
CA PRO A 124 -0.34 15.04 -0.93
C PRO A 124 -1.28 15.50 -2.05
N GLU A 125 -1.16 16.76 -2.49
CA GLU A 125 -1.98 17.31 -3.60
C GLU A 125 -1.66 16.67 -4.95
N ARG A 126 -0.47 16.06 -5.05
CA ARG A 126 0.02 15.37 -6.26
C ARG A 126 -0.08 13.85 -6.10
N HIS A 127 -1.12 13.35 -5.39
CA HIS A 127 -1.32 11.93 -5.10
C HIS A 127 -1.14 11.03 -6.33
N ARG A 128 -1.82 11.35 -7.43
CA ARG A 128 -1.76 10.55 -8.67
C ARG A 128 -0.36 10.51 -9.29
N ASP A 129 0.36 11.62 -9.25
CA ASP A 129 1.72 11.68 -9.80
C ASP A 129 2.70 10.91 -8.93
N HIS A 130 2.54 10.97 -7.60
CA HIS A 130 3.31 10.13 -6.68
C HIS A 130 2.99 8.64 -6.90
N PHE A 131 1.70 8.28 -7.04
CA PHE A 131 1.32 6.89 -7.28
C PHE A 131 2.01 6.31 -8.51
N ARG A 132 1.98 6.99 -9.66
CA ARG A 132 2.65 6.56 -10.90
C ARG A 132 4.17 6.40 -10.71
N ALA A 133 4.79 7.33 -10.01
CA ALA A 133 6.22 7.27 -9.75
C ALA A 133 6.58 6.11 -8.78
N ILE A 134 5.74 5.84 -7.79
CA ILE A 134 5.89 4.71 -6.87
C ILE A 134 5.71 3.38 -7.62
N GLU A 135 4.68 3.24 -8.45
CA GLU A 135 4.44 2.06 -9.29
C GLU A 135 5.68 1.75 -10.13
N LYS A 136 6.20 2.75 -10.86
CA LYS A 136 7.43 2.62 -11.65
C LYS A 136 8.65 2.28 -10.79
N TYR A 137 8.74 2.84 -9.57
CA TYR A 137 9.82 2.54 -8.64
C TYR A 137 9.82 1.07 -8.22
N TYR A 138 8.68 0.52 -7.75
CA TYR A 138 8.59 -0.87 -7.31
C TYR A 138 8.79 -1.85 -8.46
N HIS A 139 8.25 -1.53 -9.66
CA HIS A 139 8.51 -2.32 -10.86
C HIS A 139 10.01 -2.35 -11.21
N LYS A 140 10.66 -1.18 -11.27
CA LYS A 140 12.08 -1.09 -11.63
C LYS A 140 13.02 -1.70 -10.58
N GLN A 141 12.72 -1.48 -9.30
CA GLN A 141 13.61 -1.87 -8.21
C GLN A 141 13.48 -3.35 -7.85
N TYR A 142 12.26 -3.90 -7.92
CA TYR A 142 11.94 -5.22 -7.40
C TYR A 142 11.24 -6.13 -8.41
N GLY A 143 10.87 -5.64 -9.58
CA GLY A 143 10.05 -6.37 -10.55
C GLY A 143 8.62 -6.64 -10.07
N LEU A 144 8.11 -5.82 -9.14
CA LEU A 144 6.80 -5.98 -8.54
C LEU A 144 5.77 -5.08 -9.23
N GLU A 145 4.63 -5.67 -9.56
CA GLU A 145 3.48 -4.94 -10.11
C GLU A 145 2.56 -4.47 -8.97
N VAL A 146 2.20 -3.20 -9.00
CA VAL A 146 1.24 -2.57 -8.08
C VAL A 146 -0.14 -2.55 -8.73
N ASP A 147 -1.21 -2.87 -7.98
CA ASP A 147 -2.59 -2.70 -8.48
C ASP A 147 -2.83 -1.22 -8.84
N PRO A 148 -3.06 -0.90 -10.13
CA PRO A 148 -3.20 0.48 -10.59
C PRO A 148 -4.39 1.23 -10.00
N SER A 149 -5.36 0.52 -9.40
CA SER A 149 -6.51 1.15 -8.77
C SER A 149 -6.18 1.99 -7.53
N GLY A 150 -4.97 1.83 -6.95
CA GLY A 150 -4.42 2.68 -5.88
C GLY A 150 -4.21 4.15 -6.28
N ILE A 151 -4.26 4.47 -7.58
CA ILE A 151 -4.18 5.86 -8.09
C ILE A 151 -5.34 6.75 -7.61
N ASN A 152 -6.48 6.17 -7.24
CA ASN A 152 -7.61 6.91 -6.71
C ASN A 152 -7.41 7.19 -5.22
N VAL A 153 -7.49 8.46 -4.81
CA VAL A 153 -7.29 8.86 -3.43
C VAL A 153 -8.31 8.21 -2.47
N SER A 154 -9.54 7.92 -2.95
CA SER A 154 -10.59 7.23 -2.20
C SER A 154 -10.52 5.70 -2.28
N ARG A 155 -9.38 5.14 -2.72
CA ARG A 155 -9.19 3.68 -2.83
C ARG A 155 -9.64 2.95 -1.57
N ALA A 156 -10.55 1.99 -1.75
CA ALA A 156 -11.02 1.11 -0.69
C ALA A 156 -10.00 -0.01 -0.44
N CYS A 157 -9.50 -0.09 0.78
CA CYS A 157 -8.62 -1.16 1.22
C CYS A 157 -9.34 -1.98 2.30
N PHE A 158 -9.65 -3.24 2.00
CA PHE A 158 -10.28 -4.14 2.97
C PHE A 158 -9.39 -4.35 4.19
N GLU A 159 -10.00 -4.33 5.38
CA GLU A 159 -9.32 -4.65 6.63
C GLU A 159 -8.79 -6.08 6.59
N SER A 160 -7.59 -6.29 7.14
CA SER A 160 -6.90 -7.57 7.16
C SER A 160 -6.57 -8.02 8.57
N TYR A 161 -5.89 -9.16 8.70
CA TYR A 161 -5.25 -9.62 9.92
C TYR A 161 -3.84 -10.11 9.61
N ASP A 162 -2.89 -9.48 10.28
CA ASP A 162 -1.48 -9.86 10.23
C ASP A 162 -0.82 -9.52 11.57
N PRO A 163 -0.63 -10.51 12.48
CA PRO A 163 0.03 -10.28 13.77
C PRO A 163 1.49 -9.84 13.62
N ASN A 164 2.10 -10.15 12.47
CA ASN A 164 3.47 -9.76 12.11
C ASN A 164 3.50 -8.53 11.19
N LEU A 165 2.47 -7.67 11.24
CA LEU A 165 2.48 -6.37 10.58
C LEU A 165 3.72 -5.58 11.01
N SER A 166 4.44 -5.02 10.05
CA SER A 166 5.60 -4.17 10.31
C SER A 166 5.25 -2.69 10.27
N ILE A 167 5.89 -1.89 11.13
CA ILE A 167 5.82 -0.42 11.13
C ILE A 167 7.25 0.10 11.19
N ASN A 168 7.60 1.02 10.30
CA ASN A 168 8.85 1.75 10.26
C ASN A 168 8.55 3.26 10.39
N GLU A 169 8.63 3.80 11.60
CA GLU A 169 8.36 5.24 11.84
C GLU A 169 9.43 6.15 11.23
N GLU A 170 10.60 5.60 10.87
CA GLU A 170 11.71 6.31 10.22
C GLU A 170 11.62 6.26 8.67
N ALA A 171 10.52 5.73 8.12
CA ALA A 171 10.35 5.64 6.67
C ALA A 171 10.48 7.02 6.01
N LYS A 172 11.28 7.07 4.94
CA LYS A 172 11.48 8.29 4.15
C LYS A 172 10.22 8.62 3.36
N LYS A 173 9.89 9.91 3.27
CA LYS A 173 8.81 10.33 2.36
C LYS A 173 9.25 10.17 0.91
N PHE A 174 8.42 9.50 0.11
CA PHE A 174 8.66 9.35 -1.31
C PHE A 174 8.44 10.69 -2.02
N GLY A 175 9.49 11.19 -2.71
CA GLY A 175 9.49 12.49 -3.37
C GLY A 175 9.31 12.43 -4.89
N GLY A 176 9.39 11.25 -5.50
CA GLY A 176 9.22 11.06 -6.93
C GLY A 176 7.80 11.42 -7.39
N MET A 177 7.68 12.04 -8.57
CA MET A 177 6.41 12.38 -9.20
C MET A 177 6.51 12.15 -10.70
N LEU A 178 5.48 11.54 -11.28
CA LEU A 178 5.38 11.29 -12.72
C LEU A 178 4.01 11.74 -13.22
N SER A 179 3.97 12.73 -14.11
CA SER A 179 2.73 13.24 -14.69
C SER A 179 2.28 12.38 -15.89
N GLU A 180 0.97 12.33 -16.17
CA GLU A 180 0.41 11.65 -17.35
C GLU A 180 1.09 12.07 -18.66
N ARG A 181 1.46 13.35 -18.75
CA ARG A 181 2.13 13.90 -19.94
C ARG A 181 3.54 13.34 -20.14
N ALA A 182 4.23 13.00 -19.04
CA ALA A 182 5.56 12.39 -19.10
C ALA A 182 5.49 10.90 -19.50
N GLU A 183 4.46 10.16 -19.03
CA GLU A 183 4.25 8.77 -19.43
C GLU A 183 3.99 8.62 -20.93
N SER A 184 3.15 9.50 -21.50
CA SER A 184 2.84 9.48 -22.93
C SER A 184 4.05 9.80 -23.82
N GLN A 185 5.05 10.52 -23.30
CA GLN A 185 6.30 10.81 -24.00
C GLN A 185 7.29 9.64 -23.90
N GLU A 186 7.39 8.96 -22.75
CA GLU A 186 8.24 7.78 -22.60
C GLU A 186 7.73 6.58 -23.40
N ALA A 187 6.41 6.38 -23.51
CA ALA A 187 5.80 5.32 -24.30
C ALA A 187 6.08 5.43 -25.82
N ASN A 188 6.48 6.61 -26.30
CA ASN A 188 6.83 6.86 -27.70
C ASN A 188 8.34 6.77 -27.99
N LEU A 189 9.17 6.46 -27.00
CA LEU A 189 10.59 6.22 -27.21
C LEU A 189 10.82 4.74 -27.60
N PRO A 190 11.66 4.45 -28.63
CA PRO A 190 11.97 3.07 -28.97
C PRO A 190 12.62 2.35 -27.79
N LEU A 191 12.12 1.15 -27.47
CA LEU A 191 12.67 0.26 -26.44
C LEU A 191 14.15 -0.02 -26.74
N VAL A 192 15.04 0.64 -26.01
CA VAL A 192 16.44 0.23 -25.96
C VAL A 192 16.50 -0.89 -24.92
N VAL A 193 16.49 -2.13 -25.41
CA VAL A 193 16.70 -3.32 -24.58
C VAL A 193 18.15 -3.32 -24.14
N THR A 194 18.45 -2.75 -22.97
CA THR A 194 19.71 -2.99 -22.28
C THR A 194 19.53 -4.24 -21.43
N THR A 195 20.08 -5.35 -21.91
CA THR A 195 20.23 -6.59 -21.13
C THR A 195 21.32 -6.40 -20.09
N ASP A 196 20.96 -5.89 -18.91
CA ASP A 196 21.88 -5.83 -17.77
C ASP A 196 21.57 -6.95 -16.77
N TYR A 197 22.30 -8.06 -16.94
CA TYR A 197 22.32 -9.18 -15.99
C TYR A 197 22.92 -8.83 -14.60
N GLU A 198 23.49 -7.64 -14.41
CA GLU A 198 24.09 -7.21 -13.15
C GLU A 198 23.05 -6.84 -12.07
N GLN A 199 21.85 -6.39 -12.43
CA GLN A 199 20.82 -6.01 -11.46
C GLN A 199 20.16 -7.20 -10.76
N LEU A 200 20.06 -8.35 -11.42
CA LEU A 200 19.60 -9.60 -10.79
C LEU A 200 20.53 -10.08 -9.65
N ASN A 201 21.81 -9.75 -9.70
CA ASN A 201 22.79 -10.11 -8.67
C ASN A 201 22.66 -9.28 -7.39
N ILE A 202 22.13 -8.06 -7.44
CA ILE A 202 21.93 -7.19 -6.28
C ILE A 202 20.74 -7.67 -5.46
N SER A 203 19.63 -8.01 -6.13
CA SER A 203 18.44 -8.57 -5.47
C SER A 203 18.73 -9.92 -4.80
N CYS A 204 19.51 -10.80 -5.44
CA CYS A 204 19.96 -12.05 -4.84
C CYS A 204 20.91 -11.85 -3.65
N LYS A 205 21.74 -10.80 -3.65
CA LYS A 205 22.62 -10.48 -2.51
C LYS A 205 21.84 -9.93 -1.31
N MET A 206 20.79 -9.13 -1.52
CA MET A 206 19.93 -8.66 -0.43
C MET A 206 19.12 -9.79 0.19
N ILE A 207 18.59 -10.71 -0.61
CA ILE A 207 17.86 -11.90 -0.13
C ILE A 207 18.78 -12.81 0.69
N ARG A 208 20.03 -12.99 0.28
CA ARG A 208 21.02 -13.78 1.05
C ARG A 208 21.41 -13.12 2.37
N ARG A 209 21.61 -11.80 2.42
CA ARG A 209 21.91 -11.08 3.68
C ARG A 209 20.76 -11.16 4.69
N ALA A 210 19.50 -11.08 4.22
CA ALA A 210 18.32 -11.24 5.08
C ALA A 210 18.15 -12.69 5.59
N ALA A 211 18.64 -13.70 4.85
CA ALA A 211 18.60 -15.10 5.26
C ALA A 211 19.74 -15.48 6.23
N ASP A 212 20.88 -14.81 6.14
CA ASP A 212 22.07 -15.09 6.96
C ASP A 212 22.13 -14.26 8.26
N GLY A 213 21.15 -13.38 8.52
CA GLY A 213 20.98 -12.68 9.81
C GLY A 213 22.07 -11.63 10.12
N GLU A 214 22.70 -11.02 9.09
CA GLU A 214 23.62 -9.89 9.22
C GLU A 214 22.98 -8.54 8.94
#